data_5d2d4c63a75e4725a5c3f3160a538ae0
#
_entry.id   5d2d4c63a75e4725a5c3f3160a538ae0
#
_cell.length_a   1.000
_cell.length_b   1.000
_cell.length_c   1.000
_cell.angle_alpha   90.00
_cell.angle_beta   90.00
_cell.angle_gamma   90.00
#
_symmetry.space_group_name_H-M   'P 1'
#
loop_
_entity.id
_entity.type
_entity.pdbx_description
1 polymer ?
#
loop_
_entity_poly.entity_id
_entity_poly.type
_entity_poly.pdbx_seq_one_letter_code
_entity_poly.pdbx_strand_id
1 'polypeptide(L)'
;MSKAIVLVAFGSANLDGIKKSIGLLEKDLDSYFGEEYTTFKAFTSNKIIDLLKERYDYVVPHLSKVLFNLVNQGYEEVIIQPLHIMSGRDKNQIEEIVNEYKYSMKKLVISKALFTDEDDKLNKESYEVGNIISENIGNNDILLVGHGSKTSSNKLYDVIEKAVREITHKKVYMATLEGKKTIDTVIESLLRDEVNNLIVKPLFIIPGKHVVSDISTGDGSWIEMLKEKNINVTINENSLLQYEGIRKLYIRNINEVIKK
;
A
#
# COMPACT_ATOMS: atom_id res chain seq x y z
N MET A 1 26.57 -17.74 2.06
CA MET A 1 26.20 -16.64 1.13
C MET A 1 25.23 -15.72 1.84
N SER A 2 25.54 -14.43 1.92
CA SER A 2 24.65 -13.47 2.57
C SER A 2 23.51 -13.07 1.64
N LYS A 3 22.27 -13.21 2.09
CA LYS A 3 21.08 -12.93 1.32
C LYS A 3 20.20 -11.89 2.05
N ALA A 4 19.54 -11.03 1.29
CA ALA A 4 18.69 -10.00 1.85
C ALA A 4 17.34 -9.85 1.14
N ILE A 5 16.31 -9.48 1.91
CA ILE A 5 15.04 -8.97 1.42
C ILE A 5 14.98 -7.49 1.82
N VAL A 6 14.74 -6.60 0.85
CA VAL A 6 14.61 -5.17 1.09
C VAL A 6 13.18 -4.74 0.83
N LEU A 7 12.45 -4.38 1.88
CA LEU A 7 11.13 -3.78 1.79
C LEU A 7 11.25 -2.32 1.39
N VAL A 8 10.64 -1.94 0.27
CA VAL A 8 10.78 -0.58 -0.29
C VAL A 8 9.42 0.11 -0.39
N ALA A 9 9.30 1.28 0.24
CA ALA A 9 8.14 2.15 0.14
C ALA A 9 8.56 3.58 -0.23
N PHE A 10 7.62 4.39 -0.72
CA PHE A 10 7.83 5.84 -0.79
C PHE A 10 8.17 6.41 0.58
N GLY A 11 7.48 5.92 1.61
CA GLY A 11 7.63 6.31 2.99
C GLY A 11 6.39 7.01 3.54
N SER A 12 6.35 7.18 4.86
CA SER A 12 5.32 7.91 5.58
C SER A 12 5.95 8.64 6.77
N ALA A 13 5.51 9.85 7.06
CA ALA A 13 5.91 10.59 8.26
C ALA A 13 5.15 10.14 9.53
N ASN A 14 4.31 9.12 9.42
CA ASN A 14 3.57 8.52 10.53
C ASN A 14 4.35 7.32 11.10
N LEU A 15 5.15 7.56 12.15
CA LEU A 15 5.98 6.52 12.76
C LEU A 15 5.16 5.34 13.31
N ASP A 16 4.02 5.60 13.94
CA ASP A 16 3.12 4.56 14.42
C ASP A 16 2.54 3.73 13.27
N GLY A 17 2.16 4.40 12.18
CA GLY A 17 1.71 3.74 10.97
C GLY A 17 2.78 2.81 10.39
N ILE A 18 4.05 3.24 10.35
CA ILE A 18 5.17 2.40 9.89
C ILE A 18 5.30 1.16 10.78
N LYS A 19 5.31 1.33 12.11
CA LYS A 19 5.45 0.22 13.07
C LYS A 19 4.30 -0.78 12.98
N LYS A 20 3.07 -0.28 12.83
CA LYS A 20 1.83 -1.09 12.75
C LYS A 20 1.55 -1.67 11.35
N SER A 21 2.37 -1.36 10.35
CA SER A 21 2.25 -1.86 8.98
C SER A 21 3.52 -2.57 8.53
N ILE A 22 4.56 -1.85 8.13
CA ILE A 22 5.83 -2.47 7.69
C ILE A 22 6.43 -3.33 8.78
N GLY A 23 6.39 -2.89 10.06
CA GLY A 23 6.91 -3.65 11.17
C GLY A 23 6.22 -5.01 11.40
N LEU A 24 4.95 -5.17 11.02
CA LEU A 24 4.30 -6.47 11.03
C LEU A 24 4.81 -7.37 9.89
N LEU A 25 4.99 -6.82 8.69
CA LEU A 25 5.54 -7.56 7.58
C LEU A 25 7.01 -7.96 7.83
N GLU A 26 7.83 -7.08 8.43
CA GLU A 26 9.19 -7.42 8.85
C GLU A 26 9.20 -8.66 9.76
N LYS A 27 8.35 -8.69 10.79
CA LYS A 27 8.23 -9.84 11.69
C LYS A 27 7.80 -11.12 10.98
N ASP A 28 6.83 -11.02 10.06
CA ASP A 28 6.39 -12.18 9.29
C ASP A 28 7.52 -12.69 8.39
N LEU A 29 8.28 -11.80 7.72
CA LEU A 29 9.43 -12.18 6.89
C LEU A 29 10.55 -12.83 7.71
N ASP A 30 10.86 -12.29 8.88
CA ASP A 30 11.86 -12.88 9.78
C ASP A 30 11.43 -14.29 10.24
N SER A 31 10.12 -14.52 10.43
CA SER A 31 9.60 -15.84 10.76
C SER A 31 9.64 -16.84 9.59
N TYR A 32 9.46 -16.34 8.34
CA TYR A 32 9.41 -17.21 7.15
C TYR A 32 10.79 -17.44 6.52
N PHE A 33 11.65 -16.42 6.54
CA PHE A 33 12.91 -16.40 5.77
C PHE A 33 14.15 -16.08 6.62
N GLY A 34 14.00 -15.78 7.93
CA GLY A 34 15.07 -15.25 8.77
C GLY A 34 16.29 -16.17 8.95
N GLU A 35 16.13 -17.48 8.67
CA GLU A 35 17.28 -18.41 8.65
C GLU A 35 18.19 -18.21 7.43
N GLU A 36 17.63 -17.70 6.31
CA GLU A 36 18.38 -17.56 5.05
C GLU A 36 18.57 -16.10 4.62
N TYR A 37 17.60 -15.23 4.91
CA TYR A 37 17.55 -13.84 4.46
C TYR A 37 17.50 -12.86 5.63
N THR A 38 18.31 -11.82 5.55
CA THR A 38 18.19 -10.67 6.47
C THR A 38 17.21 -9.66 5.87
N THR A 39 16.22 -9.23 6.66
CA THR A 39 15.23 -8.24 6.22
C THR A 39 15.73 -6.82 6.46
N PHE A 40 15.62 -5.98 5.46
CA PHE A 40 15.91 -4.55 5.50
C PHE A 40 14.69 -3.75 5.04
N LYS A 41 14.61 -2.50 5.48
CA LYS A 41 13.64 -1.54 4.92
C LYS A 41 14.35 -0.31 4.36
N ALA A 42 13.74 0.24 3.31
CA ALA A 42 14.23 1.44 2.63
C ALA A 42 13.06 2.32 2.19
N PHE A 43 13.30 3.62 2.12
CA PHE A 43 12.38 4.57 1.51
C PHE A 43 12.99 5.18 0.25
N THR A 44 12.13 5.70 -0.63
CA THR A 44 12.56 6.41 -1.84
C THR A 44 12.42 7.94 -1.71
N SER A 45 11.70 8.44 -0.70
CA SER A 45 11.50 9.87 -0.46
C SER A 45 12.48 10.43 0.57
N ASN A 46 13.50 11.18 0.12
CA ASN A 46 14.43 11.88 1.03
C ASN A 46 13.69 12.81 1.99
N LYS A 47 12.66 13.53 1.51
CA LYS A 47 11.85 14.43 2.35
C LYS A 47 11.22 13.69 3.54
N ILE A 48 10.71 12.48 3.33
CA ILE A 48 10.12 11.67 4.40
C ILE A 48 11.19 11.15 5.36
N ILE A 49 12.33 10.72 4.82
CA ILE A 49 13.49 10.26 5.61
C ILE A 49 13.95 11.37 6.57
N ASP A 50 14.13 12.58 6.04
CA ASP A 50 14.55 13.75 6.83
C ASP A 50 13.52 14.11 7.90
N LEU A 51 12.23 14.14 7.55
CA LEU A 51 11.14 14.40 8.51
C LEU A 51 11.08 13.37 9.65
N LEU A 52 11.31 12.09 9.36
CA LEU A 52 11.32 11.05 10.39
C LEU A 52 12.50 11.22 11.34
N LYS A 53 13.67 11.54 10.80
CA LYS A 53 14.88 11.80 11.59
C LYS A 53 14.71 13.04 12.46
N GLU A 54 14.23 14.15 11.89
CA GLU A 54 14.04 15.41 12.62
C GLU A 54 13.00 15.30 13.75
N ARG A 55 11.85 14.64 13.47
CA ARG A 55 10.73 14.62 14.43
C ARG A 55 10.81 13.53 15.46
N TYR A 56 11.43 12.39 15.14
CA TYR A 56 11.35 11.18 15.95
C TYR A 56 12.70 10.54 16.20
N ASP A 57 13.80 11.12 15.70
CA ASP A 57 15.13 10.49 15.69
C ASP A 57 15.10 9.05 15.11
N TYR A 58 14.18 8.84 14.14
CA TYR A 58 13.96 7.55 13.52
C TYR A 58 14.57 7.53 12.12
N VAL A 59 15.55 6.64 11.93
CA VAL A 59 16.32 6.55 10.69
C VAL A 59 15.81 5.40 9.83
N VAL A 60 15.33 5.72 8.64
CA VAL A 60 15.13 4.76 7.55
C VAL A 60 16.02 5.19 6.39
N PRO A 61 16.93 4.33 5.90
CA PRO A 61 17.82 4.74 4.83
C PRO A 61 17.10 4.81 3.48
N HIS A 62 17.61 5.65 2.57
CA HIS A 62 17.19 5.64 1.18
C HIS A 62 17.61 4.34 0.49
N LEU A 63 16.82 3.86 -0.50
CA LEU A 63 17.06 2.59 -1.20
C LEU A 63 18.50 2.48 -1.77
N SER A 64 19.00 3.52 -2.42
CA SER A 64 20.37 3.54 -2.95
C SER A 64 21.42 3.33 -1.86
N LYS A 65 21.21 3.88 -0.66
CA LYS A 65 22.11 3.70 0.47
C LYS A 65 22.09 2.26 1.00
N VAL A 66 20.91 1.63 1.03
CA VAL A 66 20.78 0.22 1.42
C VAL A 66 21.55 -0.65 0.42
N LEU A 67 21.31 -0.49 -0.88
CA LEU A 67 21.98 -1.28 -1.91
C LEU A 67 23.49 -1.09 -1.89
N PHE A 68 23.96 0.15 -1.77
CA PHE A 68 25.40 0.43 -1.63
C PHE A 68 26.01 -0.32 -0.43
N ASN A 69 25.35 -0.30 0.71
CA ASN A 69 25.84 -0.98 1.90
C ASN A 69 25.82 -2.51 1.74
N LEU A 70 24.78 -3.07 1.13
CA LEU A 70 24.69 -4.51 0.86
C LEU A 70 25.81 -5.00 -0.07
N VAL A 71 26.12 -4.26 -1.13
CA VAL A 71 27.27 -4.55 -2.01
C VAL A 71 28.57 -4.57 -1.21
N ASN A 72 28.83 -3.52 -0.42
CA ASN A 72 30.07 -3.41 0.35
C ASN A 72 30.21 -4.48 1.45
N GLN A 73 29.08 -5.00 1.94
CA GLN A 73 29.04 -6.09 2.94
C GLN A 73 29.09 -7.49 2.30
N GLY A 74 29.15 -7.58 0.95
CA GLY A 74 29.28 -8.83 0.25
C GLY A 74 27.99 -9.64 0.16
N TYR A 75 26.82 -8.99 0.20
CA TYR A 75 25.56 -9.68 -0.08
C TYR A 75 25.50 -10.11 -1.53
N GLU A 76 25.19 -11.39 -1.76
CA GLU A 76 25.22 -11.99 -3.09
C GLU A 76 23.85 -12.10 -3.74
N GLU A 77 22.80 -12.26 -2.94
CA GLU A 77 21.41 -12.33 -3.39
C GLU A 77 20.57 -11.29 -2.64
N VAL A 78 19.90 -10.42 -3.41
CA VAL A 78 19.05 -9.36 -2.87
C VAL A 78 17.72 -9.35 -3.61
N ILE A 79 16.63 -9.44 -2.84
CA ILE A 79 15.26 -9.35 -3.32
C ILE A 79 14.69 -8.02 -2.88
N ILE A 80 14.28 -7.20 -3.84
CA ILE A 80 13.58 -5.94 -3.60
C ILE A 80 12.09 -6.23 -3.60
N GLN A 81 11.42 -5.96 -2.49
CA GLN A 81 9.97 -6.06 -2.38
C GLN A 81 9.34 -4.67 -2.33
N PRO A 82 8.78 -4.19 -3.44
CA PRO A 82 8.04 -2.93 -3.45
C PRO A 82 6.78 -3.02 -2.59
N LEU A 83 6.57 -2.02 -1.71
CA LEU A 83 5.39 -1.90 -0.86
C LEU A 83 4.47 -0.79 -1.37
N HIS A 84 3.93 -0.97 -2.57
CA HIS A 84 2.89 -0.12 -3.12
C HIS A 84 1.74 -0.98 -3.66
N ILE A 85 0.57 -0.39 -3.74
CA ILE A 85 -0.62 -1.11 -4.19
C ILE A 85 -0.52 -1.40 -5.68
N MET A 86 -0.09 -0.40 -6.46
CA MET A 86 -0.04 -0.47 -7.90
C MET A 86 1.27 0.09 -8.45
N SER A 87 1.59 -0.30 -9.67
CA SER A 87 2.68 0.29 -10.43
C SER A 87 2.41 1.75 -10.76
N GLY A 88 3.48 2.56 -10.80
CA GLY A 88 3.41 3.98 -11.09
C GLY A 88 4.79 4.62 -11.02
N ARG A 89 4.86 5.91 -10.69
CA ARG A 89 6.12 6.64 -10.55
C ARG A 89 7.10 5.96 -9.59
N ASP A 90 6.59 5.43 -8.48
CA ASP A 90 7.42 4.78 -7.46
C ASP A 90 8.08 3.50 -8.00
N LYS A 91 7.39 2.74 -8.85
CA LYS A 91 7.98 1.58 -9.54
C LYS A 91 9.17 1.99 -10.39
N ASN A 92 8.99 2.99 -11.25
CA ASN A 92 10.05 3.45 -12.14
C ASN A 92 11.28 3.92 -11.35
N GLN A 93 11.07 4.67 -10.28
CA GLN A 93 12.16 5.13 -9.41
C GLN A 93 12.91 3.94 -8.76
N ILE A 94 12.19 2.91 -8.29
CA ILE A 94 12.82 1.70 -7.74
C ILE A 94 13.61 0.97 -8.82
N GLU A 95 13.05 0.81 -10.02
CA GLU A 95 13.72 0.14 -11.15
C GLU A 95 14.99 0.88 -11.58
N GLU A 96 14.96 2.21 -11.67
CA GLU A 96 16.12 3.05 -11.98
C GLU A 96 17.23 2.81 -10.95
N ILE A 97 16.93 2.92 -9.65
CA ILE A 97 17.92 2.71 -8.59
C ILE A 97 18.48 1.28 -8.63
N VAL A 98 17.63 0.26 -8.78
CA VAL A 98 18.05 -1.14 -8.80
C VAL A 98 18.93 -1.43 -10.01
N ASN A 99 18.64 -0.84 -11.17
CA ASN A 99 19.44 -1.03 -12.39
C ASN A 99 20.89 -0.53 -12.25
N GLU A 100 21.15 0.49 -11.42
CA GLU A 100 22.53 0.94 -11.13
C GLU A 100 23.39 -0.15 -10.47
N TYR A 101 22.75 -1.09 -9.73
CA TYR A 101 23.43 -2.16 -8.99
C TYR A 101 23.30 -3.54 -9.65
N LYS A 102 22.67 -3.64 -10.82
CA LYS A 102 22.31 -4.91 -11.47
C LYS A 102 23.46 -5.91 -11.60
N TYR A 103 24.69 -5.41 -11.82
CA TYR A 103 25.88 -6.23 -12.02
C TYR A 103 26.79 -6.31 -10.79
N SER A 104 26.36 -5.74 -9.66
CA SER A 104 27.16 -5.69 -8.42
C SER A 104 26.90 -6.87 -7.49
N MET A 105 25.92 -7.73 -7.82
CA MET A 105 25.51 -8.90 -7.02
C MET A 105 25.24 -10.09 -7.95
N LYS A 106 25.29 -11.31 -7.43
CA LYS A 106 24.97 -12.52 -8.21
C LYS A 106 23.50 -12.56 -8.62
N LYS A 107 22.60 -12.15 -7.70
CA LYS A 107 21.16 -12.05 -7.95
C LYS A 107 20.63 -10.79 -7.32
N LEU A 108 20.11 -9.88 -8.13
CA LEU A 108 19.35 -8.70 -7.68
C LEU A 108 18.05 -8.66 -8.47
N VAL A 109 16.94 -8.88 -7.79
CA VAL A 109 15.62 -9.01 -8.43
C VAL A 109 14.57 -8.17 -7.71
N ILE A 110 13.61 -7.66 -8.48
CA ILE A 110 12.43 -6.96 -7.94
C ILE A 110 11.27 -7.94 -7.96
N SER A 111 10.66 -8.15 -6.79
CA SER A 111 9.42 -8.92 -6.64
C SER A 111 8.20 -8.08 -7.08
N LYS A 112 7.06 -8.72 -7.29
CA LYS A 112 5.82 -8.04 -7.62
C LYS A 112 5.35 -7.15 -6.46
N ALA A 113 4.82 -5.97 -6.78
CA ALA A 113 3.96 -5.21 -5.88
C ALA A 113 2.65 -5.98 -5.61
N LEU A 114 1.72 -5.40 -4.87
CA LEU A 114 0.43 -6.06 -4.64
C LEU A 114 -0.32 -6.28 -5.96
N PHE A 115 -0.26 -5.31 -6.87
CA PHE A 115 -0.76 -5.39 -8.24
C PHE A 115 0.29 -4.93 -9.24
N THR A 116 0.13 -5.36 -10.49
CA THR A 116 0.97 -4.98 -11.63
C THR A 116 0.17 -4.13 -12.63
N ASP A 117 0.81 -3.61 -13.66
CA ASP A 117 0.15 -2.85 -14.73
C ASP A 117 -0.80 -3.70 -15.59
N GLU A 118 -0.67 -5.04 -15.52
CA GLU A 118 -1.49 -6.00 -16.23
C GLU A 118 -2.83 -6.26 -15.51
N ASP A 119 -2.97 -5.81 -14.26
CA ASP A 119 -4.16 -6.00 -13.42
C ASP A 119 -5.24 -4.93 -13.70
N ASP A 120 -5.48 -4.61 -14.96
CA ASP A 120 -6.49 -3.64 -15.40
C ASP A 120 -7.90 -4.23 -15.52
N LYS A 121 -8.07 -5.52 -15.23
CA LYS A 121 -9.34 -6.28 -15.24
C LYS A 121 -9.45 -7.16 -14.00
N LEU A 122 -10.67 -7.61 -13.73
CA LEU A 122 -10.92 -8.60 -12.69
C LEU A 122 -10.10 -9.86 -12.95
N ASN A 123 -9.32 -10.25 -11.95
CA ASN A 123 -8.44 -11.39 -11.97
C ASN A 123 -8.35 -12.02 -10.56
N LYS A 124 -7.57 -13.08 -10.44
CA LYS A 124 -7.40 -13.78 -9.16
C LYS A 124 -6.89 -12.86 -8.05
N GLU A 125 -5.91 -12.01 -8.35
CA GLU A 125 -5.29 -11.09 -7.41
C GLU A 125 -6.31 -10.05 -6.89
N SER A 126 -7.15 -9.50 -7.75
CA SER A 126 -8.18 -8.53 -7.35
C SER A 126 -9.26 -9.17 -6.46
N TYR A 127 -9.64 -10.42 -6.71
CA TYR A 127 -10.57 -11.15 -5.85
C TYR A 127 -9.92 -11.55 -4.52
N GLU A 128 -8.65 -11.95 -4.49
CA GLU A 128 -7.93 -12.24 -3.23
C GLU A 128 -7.87 -10.99 -2.33
N VAL A 129 -7.47 -9.86 -2.88
CA VAL A 129 -7.45 -8.58 -2.13
C VAL A 129 -8.87 -8.15 -1.75
N GLY A 130 -9.84 -8.27 -2.66
CA GLY A 130 -11.24 -7.97 -2.41
C GLY A 130 -11.82 -8.80 -1.26
N ASN A 131 -11.54 -10.10 -1.21
CA ASN A 131 -11.96 -10.99 -0.11
C ASN A 131 -11.36 -10.53 1.24
N ILE A 132 -10.04 -10.28 1.28
CA ILE A 132 -9.37 -9.82 2.49
C ILE A 132 -9.97 -8.51 3.00
N ILE A 133 -10.25 -7.55 2.11
CA ILE A 133 -10.92 -6.31 2.46
C ILE A 133 -12.33 -6.62 3.01
N SER A 134 -13.11 -7.43 2.31
CA SER A 134 -14.50 -7.74 2.63
C SER A 134 -14.67 -8.44 3.99
N GLU A 135 -13.77 -9.33 4.34
CA GLU A 135 -13.74 -10.02 5.64
C GLU A 135 -13.48 -9.07 6.82
N ASN A 136 -12.85 -7.94 6.55
CA ASN A 136 -12.42 -6.97 7.57
C ASN A 136 -13.28 -5.69 7.61
N ILE A 137 -14.36 -5.63 6.83
CA ILE A 137 -15.32 -4.52 6.84
C ILE A 137 -16.68 -5.08 7.28
N GLY A 138 -17.37 -4.36 8.16
CA GLY A 138 -18.70 -4.74 8.66
C GLY A 138 -19.78 -4.85 7.57
N ASN A 139 -21.04 -4.75 7.95
CA ASN A 139 -22.19 -5.04 7.07
C ASN A 139 -22.79 -3.83 6.32
N ASN A 140 -22.26 -2.63 6.47
CA ASN A 140 -22.76 -1.42 5.81
C ASN A 140 -22.27 -1.32 4.35
N ASP A 141 -22.83 -0.38 3.59
CA ASP A 141 -22.30 0.03 2.30
C ASP A 141 -20.87 0.59 2.45
N ILE A 142 -20.07 0.54 1.40
CA ILE A 142 -18.62 0.70 1.50
C ILE A 142 -18.15 1.86 0.62
N LEU A 143 -17.37 2.77 1.19
CA LEU A 143 -16.55 3.73 0.46
C LEU A 143 -15.08 3.35 0.57
N LEU A 144 -14.52 2.82 -0.49
CA LEU A 144 -13.09 2.60 -0.63
C LEU A 144 -12.40 3.93 -0.97
N VAL A 145 -11.27 4.23 -0.32
CA VAL A 145 -10.54 5.47 -0.55
C VAL A 145 -9.12 5.17 -1.00
N GLY A 146 -8.81 5.53 -2.23
CA GLY A 146 -7.46 5.45 -2.79
C GLY A 146 -6.71 6.78 -2.74
N HIS A 147 -5.40 6.75 -2.85
CA HIS A 147 -4.63 7.97 -3.06
C HIS A 147 -4.98 8.62 -4.40
N GLY A 148 -5.15 7.77 -5.41
CA GLY A 148 -5.34 8.23 -6.78
C GLY A 148 -4.03 8.61 -7.46
N SER A 149 -4.13 8.93 -8.73
CA SER A 149 -3.02 9.38 -9.55
C SER A 149 -3.56 10.20 -10.73
N LYS A 150 -2.76 11.11 -11.23
CA LYS A 150 -3.04 11.84 -12.48
C LYS A 150 -2.78 10.98 -13.72
N THR A 151 -2.34 9.74 -13.55
CA THR A 151 -1.97 8.79 -14.61
C THR A 151 -3.03 7.69 -14.80
N SER A 152 -2.81 6.79 -15.76
CA SER A 152 -3.71 5.69 -16.11
C SER A 152 -3.90 4.62 -15.03
N SER A 153 -3.04 4.58 -14.01
CA SER A 153 -3.10 3.59 -12.92
C SER A 153 -4.39 3.64 -12.07
N ASN A 154 -5.22 4.65 -12.25
CA ASN A 154 -6.53 4.75 -11.57
C ASN A 154 -7.49 3.60 -11.93
N LYS A 155 -7.29 2.90 -13.05
CA LYS A 155 -8.11 1.76 -13.46
C LYS A 155 -8.13 0.63 -12.42
N LEU A 156 -7.04 0.43 -11.70
CA LEU A 156 -6.97 -0.60 -10.67
C LEU A 156 -7.96 -0.33 -9.52
N TYR A 157 -8.22 0.93 -9.18
CA TYR A 157 -9.23 1.26 -8.19
C TYR A 157 -10.63 0.81 -8.64
N ASP A 158 -10.94 0.92 -9.94
CA ASP A 158 -12.19 0.43 -10.52
C ASP A 158 -12.28 -1.10 -10.41
N VAL A 159 -11.14 -1.79 -10.60
CA VAL A 159 -11.06 -3.26 -10.49
C VAL A 159 -11.29 -3.71 -9.05
N ILE A 160 -10.65 -3.05 -8.06
CA ILE A 160 -10.83 -3.38 -6.63
C ILE A 160 -12.27 -3.08 -6.21
N GLU A 161 -12.82 -1.93 -6.59
CA GLU A 161 -14.21 -1.55 -6.32
C GLU A 161 -15.17 -2.65 -6.82
N LYS A 162 -14.99 -3.09 -8.07
CA LYS A 162 -15.81 -4.12 -8.69
C LYS A 162 -15.66 -5.46 -7.99
N ALA A 163 -14.44 -5.88 -7.66
CA ALA A 163 -14.20 -7.14 -6.94
C ALA A 163 -14.91 -7.15 -5.58
N VAL A 164 -14.75 -6.10 -4.79
CA VAL A 164 -15.42 -5.99 -3.48
C VAL A 164 -16.94 -5.97 -3.61
N ARG A 165 -17.47 -5.29 -4.64
CA ARG A 165 -18.91 -5.26 -4.92
C ARG A 165 -19.45 -6.66 -5.26
N GLU A 166 -18.76 -7.40 -6.13
CA GLU A 166 -19.17 -8.77 -6.50
C GLU A 166 -19.11 -9.74 -5.32
N ILE A 167 -18.10 -9.61 -4.44
CA ILE A 167 -17.92 -10.47 -3.28
C ILE A 167 -18.98 -10.17 -2.20
N THR A 168 -19.23 -8.89 -1.92
CA THR A 168 -20.08 -8.47 -0.79
C THR A 168 -21.55 -8.36 -1.15
N HIS A 169 -21.88 -8.25 -2.44
CA HIS A 169 -23.22 -7.90 -2.95
C HIS A 169 -23.79 -6.60 -2.34
N LYS A 170 -22.91 -5.68 -1.90
CA LYS A 170 -23.24 -4.38 -1.30
C LYS A 170 -23.05 -3.25 -2.30
N LYS A 171 -23.53 -2.07 -1.96
CA LYS A 171 -23.14 -0.85 -2.67
C LYS A 171 -21.71 -0.52 -2.26
N VAL A 172 -20.82 -0.50 -3.25
CA VAL A 172 -19.41 -0.19 -3.08
C VAL A 172 -19.06 0.98 -3.98
N TYR A 173 -18.42 1.97 -3.41
CA TYR A 173 -18.01 3.21 -4.08
C TYR A 173 -16.50 3.37 -3.93
N MET A 174 -15.88 4.05 -4.88
CA MET A 174 -14.46 4.39 -4.85
C MET A 174 -14.28 5.89 -5.00
N ALA A 175 -13.60 6.51 -4.05
CA ALA A 175 -13.09 7.87 -4.17
C ALA A 175 -11.57 7.91 -4.09
N THR A 176 -10.97 8.92 -4.69
CA THR A 176 -9.52 9.12 -4.66
C THR A 176 -9.20 10.55 -4.24
N LEU A 177 -8.10 10.73 -3.47
CA LEU A 177 -7.63 12.05 -3.06
C LEU A 177 -7.14 12.87 -4.26
N GLU A 178 -6.53 12.18 -5.24
CA GLU A 178 -6.10 12.78 -6.50
C GLU A 178 -6.78 12.07 -7.68
N GLY A 179 -7.12 12.82 -8.73
CA GLY A 179 -7.68 12.26 -9.95
C GLY A 179 -9.15 12.59 -10.17
N LYS A 180 -9.86 11.74 -10.92
CA LYS A 180 -11.21 12.05 -11.41
C LYS A 180 -12.35 11.60 -10.48
N LYS A 181 -12.12 10.61 -9.63
CA LYS A 181 -13.12 10.10 -8.69
C LYS A 181 -13.08 10.90 -7.39
N THR A 182 -13.57 12.13 -7.42
CA THR A 182 -13.59 13.01 -6.25
C THR A 182 -14.68 12.59 -5.26
N ILE A 183 -14.55 13.04 -4.02
CA ILE A 183 -15.58 12.78 -3.00
C ILE A 183 -16.94 13.39 -3.39
N ASP A 184 -16.95 14.55 -4.05
CA ASP A 184 -18.18 15.21 -4.49
C ASP A 184 -18.98 14.33 -5.47
N THR A 185 -18.31 13.74 -6.48
CA THR A 185 -18.96 12.83 -7.44
C THR A 185 -19.50 11.56 -6.78
N VAL A 186 -18.83 11.10 -5.73
CA VAL A 186 -19.28 9.95 -4.93
C VAL A 186 -20.48 10.32 -4.07
N ILE A 187 -20.50 11.49 -3.44
CA ILE A 187 -21.64 11.98 -2.67
C ILE A 187 -22.91 12.03 -3.51
N GLU A 188 -22.84 12.54 -4.74
CA GLU A 188 -23.98 12.53 -5.67
C GLU A 188 -24.53 11.11 -5.90
N SER A 189 -23.63 10.12 -6.04
CA SER A 189 -24.01 8.72 -6.22
C SER A 189 -24.62 8.13 -4.95
N LEU A 190 -24.05 8.42 -3.76
CA LEU A 190 -24.55 7.98 -2.47
C LEU A 190 -25.99 8.49 -2.22
N LEU A 191 -26.23 9.76 -2.53
CA LEU A 191 -27.56 10.37 -2.37
C LEU A 191 -28.59 9.77 -3.33
N ARG A 192 -28.23 9.60 -4.61
CA ARG A 192 -29.09 8.95 -5.61
C ARG A 192 -29.46 7.52 -5.21
N ASP A 193 -28.49 6.81 -4.63
CA ASP A 193 -28.66 5.42 -4.24
C ASP A 193 -29.21 5.27 -2.81
N GLU A 194 -29.64 6.38 -2.16
CA GLU A 194 -30.25 6.44 -0.82
C GLU A 194 -29.40 5.74 0.26
N VAL A 195 -28.09 5.96 0.26
CA VAL A 195 -27.15 5.38 1.22
C VAL A 195 -27.20 6.19 2.52
N ASN A 196 -27.51 5.54 3.64
CA ASN A 196 -27.62 6.18 4.96
C ASN A 196 -26.50 5.77 5.94
N ASN A 197 -25.88 4.60 5.73
CA ASN A 197 -24.81 4.09 6.60
C ASN A 197 -23.65 3.61 5.74
N LEU A 198 -22.47 4.15 5.98
CA LEU A 198 -21.29 3.97 5.16
C LEU A 198 -20.06 3.60 6.00
N ILE A 199 -19.33 2.58 5.58
CA ILE A 199 -17.97 2.32 6.10
C ILE A 199 -16.97 2.91 5.11
N VAL A 200 -16.14 3.82 5.61
CA VAL A 200 -15.01 4.37 4.86
C VAL A 200 -13.78 3.50 5.10
N LYS A 201 -13.23 2.94 4.03
CA LYS A 201 -12.05 2.07 4.05
C LYS A 201 -10.93 2.65 3.21
N PRO A 202 -9.92 3.29 3.82
CA PRO A 202 -8.71 3.70 3.12
C PRO A 202 -7.90 2.50 2.63
N LEU A 203 -7.49 2.55 1.36
CA LEU A 203 -6.63 1.56 0.71
C LEU A 203 -5.18 2.07 0.71
N PHE A 204 -4.54 2.02 1.86
CA PHE A 204 -3.15 2.45 2.01
C PHE A 204 -2.31 1.32 2.60
N ILE A 205 -1.10 1.17 2.10
CA ILE A 205 -0.10 0.25 2.66
C ILE A 205 0.38 0.76 4.02
N ILE A 206 0.66 2.07 4.10
CA ILE A 206 1.01 2.78 5.32
C ILE A 206 0.11 4.02 5.39
N PRO A 207 -0.67 4.21 6.45
CA PRO A 207 -1.50 5.40 6.55
C PRO A 207 -0.61 6.64 6.74
N GLY A 208 -0.72 7.59 5.83
CA GLY A 208 -0.12 8.91 5.98
C GLY A 208 -0.93 9.79 6.94
N LYS A 209 -0.26 10.63 7.73
CA LYS A 209 -0.96 11.53 8.68
C LYS A 209 -1.93 12.49 7.96
N HIS A 210 -1.50 13.07 6.84
CA HIS A 210 -2.33 13.99 6.05
C HIS A 210 -3.51 13.31 5.40
N VAL A 211 -3.33 12.09 4.91
CA VAL A 211 -4.39 11.32 4.29
C VAL A 211 -5.49 10.96 5.29
N VAL A 212 -5.09 10.60 6.52
CA VAL A 212 -6.06 10.34 7.59
C VAL A 212 -6.76 11.65 7.98
N SER A 213 -6.05 12.80 8.05
CA SER A 213 -6.68 14.09 8.36
C SER A 213 -7.67 14.53 7.29
N ASP A 214 -7.32 14.43 6.01
CA ASP A 214 -8.19 14.86 4.91
C ASP A 214 -9.48 14.04 4.83
N ILE A 215 -9.41 12.76 5.26
CA ILE A 215 -10.58 11.89 5.31
C ILE A 215 -11.37 12.09 6.61
N SER A 216 -10.70 12.16 7.77
CA SER A 216 -11.33 11.92 9.07
C SER A 216 -11.49 13.11 9.97
N THR A 217 -10.68 14.17 9.86
CA THR A 217 -10.66 15.27 10.85
C THR A 217 -10.48 16.65 10.24
N GLY A 218 -11.23 17.62 10.75
CA GLY A 218 -11.15 19.04 10.38
C GLY A 218 -12.25 19.50 9.46
N ASP A 219 -12.42 20.81 9.39
CA ASP A 219 -13.40 21.48 8.52
C ASP A 219 -13.14 21.11 7.07
N GLY A 220 -14.18 20.59 6.40
CA GLY A 220 -14.09 20.13 5.00
C GLY A 220 -13.49 18.72 4.84
N SER A 221 -13.30 17.95 5.92
CA SER A 221 -12.97 16.52 5.80
C SER A 221 -14.09 15.74 5.11
N TRP A 222 -13.74 14.65 4.45
CA TRP A 222 -14.72 13.81 3.75
C TRP A 222 -15.83 13.31 4.67
N ILE A 223 -15.49 12.99 5.92
CA ILE A 223 -16.48 12.56 6.92
C ILE A 223 -17.44 13.67 7.27
N GLU A 224 -16.97 14.89 7.41
CA GLU A 224 -17.84 16.04 7.66
C GLU A 224 -18.79 16.28 6.49
N MET A 225 -18.27 16.31 5.26
CA MET A 225 -19.06 16.43 4.04
C MET A 225 -20.16 15.36 3.94
N LEU A 226 -19.85 14.11 4.29
CA LEU A 226 -20.81 13.00 4.30
C LEU A 226 -21.87 13.18 5.41
N LYS A 227 -21.47 13.58 6.61
CA LYS A 227 -22.38 13.85 7.74
C LYS A 227 -23.33 15.00 7.45
N GLU A 228 -22.88 16.07 6.78
CA GLU A 228 -23.75 17.15 6.31
C GLU A 228 -24.86 16.69 5.38
N LYS A 229 -24.66 15.55 4.70
CA LYS A 229 -25.67 14.89 3.84
C LYS A 229 -26.49 13.84 4.60
N ASN A 230 -26.44 13.82 5.94
CA ASN A 230 -27.12 12.87 6.81
C ASN A 230 -26.68 11.40 6.58
N ILE A 231 -25.45 11.16 6.13
CA ILE A 231 -24.86 9.83 5.98
C ILE A 231 -24.09 9.50 7.26
N ASN A 232 -24.47 8.42 7.94
CA ASN A 232 -23.73 7.91 9.09
C ASN A 232 -22.45 7.23 8.63
N VAL A 233 -21.31 7.68 9.15
CA VAL A 233 -20.00 7.19 8.72
C VAL A 233 -19.26 6.51 9.84
N THR A 234 -18.73 5.31 9.55
CA THR A 234 -17.75 4.60 10.38
C THR A 234 -16.45 4.47 9.57
N ILE A 235 -15.29 4.67 10.18
CA ILE A 235 -14.00 4.49 9.52
C ILE A 235 -13.36 3.17 9.96
N ASN A 236 -12.89 2.41 9.00
CA ASN A 236 -11.92 1.33 9.24
C ASN A 236 -10.51 1.86 8.97
N GLU A 237 -9.81 2.28 10.03
CA GLU A 237 -8.49 2.93 9.94
C GLU A 237 -7.33 1.98 9.67
N ASN A 238 -7.55 0.66 9.68
CA ASN A 238 -6.49 -0.30 9.45
C ASN A 238 -5.85 -0.10 8.07
N SER A 239 -4.53 -0.06 8.02
CA SER A 239 -3.80 -0.11 6.74
C SER A 239 -3.87 -1.52 6.14
N LEU A 240 -3.61 -1.65 4.84
CA LEU A 240 -3.65 -2.96 4.18
C LEU A 240 -2.65 -3.95 4.79
N LEU A 241 -1.44 -3.52 5.18
CA LEU A 241 -0.46 -4.40 5.82
C LEU A 241 -0.84 -4.86 7.24
N GLN A 242 -1.85 -4.28 7.88
CA GLN A 242 -2.38 -4.80 9.13
C GLN A 242 -3.18 -6.10 8.93
N TYR A 243 -3.66 -6.37 7.72
CA TYR A 243 -4.32 -7.62 7.39
C TYR A 243 -3.29 -8.71 7.07
N GLU A 244 -3.36 -9.81 7.81
CA GLU A 244 -2.46 -10.96 7.61
C GLU A 244 -2.53 -11.50 6.18
N GLY A 245 -3.74 -11.56 5.60
CA GLY A 245 -3.94 -11.99 4.22
C GLY A 245 -3.12 -11.17 3.21
N ILE A 246 -3.07 -9.84 3.36
CA ILE A 246 -2.25 -8.97 2.51
C ILE A 246 -0.75 -9.26 2.70
N ARG A 247 -0.29 -9.44 3.93
CA ARG A 247 1.12 -9.79 4.19
C ARG A 247 1.50 -11.14 3.59
N LYS A 248 0.60 -12.12 3.64
CA LYS A 248 0.78 -13.42 2.96
C LYS A 248 0.91 -13.30 1.44
N LEU A 249 0.22 -12.34 0.80
CA LEU A 249 0.40 -12.06 -0.62
C LEU A 249 1.83 -11.57 -0.93
N TYR A 250 2.38 -10.67 -0.13
CA TYR A 250 3.77 -10.22 -0.29
C TYR A 250 4.78 -11.35 -0.05
N ILE A 251 4.57 -12.18 0.97
CA ILE A 251 5.41 -13.37 1.23
C ILE A 251 5.38 -14.32 0.03
N ARG A 252 4.20 -14.55 -0.56
CA ARG A 252 4.04 -15.36 -1.77
C ARG A 252 4.84 -14.77 -2.94
N ASN A 253 4.75 -13.47 -3.17
CA ASN A 253 5.46 -12.79 -4.25
C ASN A 253 6.99 -12.91 -4.09
N ILE A 254 7.50 -12.79 -2.86
CA ILE A 254 8.92 -13.01 -2.55
C ILE A 254 9.31 -14.47 -2.83
N ASN A 255 8.51 -15.45 -2.38
CA ASN A 255 8.76 -16.88 -2.64
C ASN A 255 8.83 -17.21 -4.13
N GLU A 256 8.00 -16.56 -4.96
CA GLU A 256 8.01 -16.77 -6.41
C GLU A 256 9.35 -16.38 -7.07
N VAL A 257 10.04 -15.36 -6.55
CA VAL A 257 11.35 -14.95 -7.08
C VAL A 257 12.52 -15.67 -6.44
N ILE A 258 12.36 -16.22 -5.22
CA ILE A 258 13.37 -17.09 -4.59
C ILE A 258 13.54 -18.38 -5.37
N LYS A 259 12.43 -18.97 -5.81
CA LYS A 259 12.38 -20.27 -6.51
C LYS A 259 12.85 -20.22 -7.97
N LYS A 260 13.00 -19.05 -8.54
CA LYS A 260 13.54 -18.82 -9.89
C LYS A 260 15.05 -18.60 -9.85
#